data_56405d36b6357b7c02b8b6655d94c747
#
_entry.id   56405d36b6357b7c02b8b6655d94c747
#
_cell.length_a   1.000
_cell.length_b   1.000
_cell.length_c   1.000
_cell.angle_alpha   90.00
_cell.angle_beta   90.00
_cell.angle_gamma   90.00
#
_symmetry.space_group_name_H-M   'P 1'
#
loop_
_entity.id
_entity.type
_entity.pdbx_description
1 polymer ?
#
loop_
_entity_poly.entity_id
_entity_poly.type
_entity_poly.pdbx_seq_one_letter_code
_entity_poly.pdbx_strand_id
1 'polypeptide(L)'
;NADLIGFHTFDYARHFLSCCSRMLGLHFKTQRGYIGLEYCGRTVGIKISPIGIHMGRLMASLEMPETRAKIERLKEEFKGKTVILGMDDLDVFQGIGLKLLAFEQLLRSHPLWLGKLVLVQIANPTKTREISEVEDEIHMLVSRINEAFGTEDYRPVVLIRSSVSLDEKIAYYTMAQCCVVTAVRDGLNLIPYEYTVARGSAKSSQSMLVISEFIGCSP
;
A
#
# COMPACT_ATOMS: atom_id res chain seq x y z
N ASN A 1 27.00 -6.33 -16.16
CA ASN A 1 26.96 -7.13 -17.40
C ASN A 1 25.59 -7.78 -17.66
N ALA A 2 24.49 -6.99 -17.56
CA ALA A 2 23.17 -7.47 -17.90
C ALA A 2 22.95 -7.35 -19.43
N ASP A 3 22.20 -8.29 -20.01
CA ASP A 3 21.74 -8.23 -21.39
C ASP A 3 20.32 -7.65 -21.47
N LEU A 4 19.59 -7.71 -20.35
CA LEU A 4 18.24 -7.19 -20.20
C LEU A 4 18.10 -6.52 -18.84
N ILE A 5 17.48 -5.33 -18.80
CA ILE A 5 17.12 -4.60 -17.58
C ILE A 5 15.60 -4.42 -17.61
N GLY A 6 14.93 -4.89 -16.56
CA GLY A 6 13.48 -4.81 -16.42
C GLY A 6 13.05 -3.73 -15.42
N PHE A 7 11.93 -3.09 -15.72
CA PHE A 7 11.28 -2.12 -14.84
C PHE A 7 9.80 -2.48 -14.65
N HIS A 8 9.25 -2.17 -13.49
CA HIS A 8 7.83 -2.39 -13.24
C HIS A 8 6.94 -1.38 -13.96
N THR A 9 7.41 -0.14 -14.14
CA THR A 9 6.65 0.92 -14.79
C THR A 9 7.46 1.60 -15.88
N PHE A 10 6.75 2.19 -16.85
CA PHE A 10 7.36 2.93 -17.94
C PHE A 10 8.14 4.15 -17.44
N ASP A 11 7.63 4.86 -16.43
CA ASP A 11 8.27 6.06 -15.91
C ASP A 11 9.66 5.79 -15.33
N TYR A 12 9.83 4.69 -14.59
CA TYR A 12 11.15 4.30 -14.08
C TYR A 12 12.11 3.94 -15.22
N ALA A 13 11.64 3.25 -16.24
CA ALA A 13 12.45 2.99 -17.44
C ALA A 13 12.86 4.30 -18.14
N ARG A 14 11.92 5.23 -18.29
CA ARG A 14 12.17 6.55 -18.88
C ARG A 14 13.19 7.36 -18.06
N HIS A 15 13.06 7.38 -16.74
CA HIS A 15 14.03 8.04 -15.87
C HIS A 15 15.41 7.41 -15.95
N PHE A 16 15.50 6.08 -15.95
CA PHE A 16 16.75 5.36 -16.13
C PHE A 16 17.42 5.73 -17.46
N LEU A 17 16.70 5.68 -18.58
CA LEU A 17 17.22 6.05 -19.90
C LEU A 17 17.68 7.51 -19.95
N SER A 18 16.91 8.42 -19.32
CA SER A 18 17.29 9.82 -19.19
C SER A 18 18.59 10.01 -18.40
N CYS A 19 18.76 9.29 -17.30
CA CYS A 19 20.01 9.30 -16.54
C CYS A 19 21.17 8.74 -17.34
N CYS A 20 21.01 7.62 -18.05
CA CYS A 20 22.02 7.05 -18.91
C CYS A 20 22.47 8.03 -20.00
N SER A 21 21.52 8.73 -20.63
CA SER A 21 21.83 9.72 -21.65
C SER A 21 22.55 10.94 -21.07
N ARG A 22 22.05 11.51 -19.97
CA ARG A 22 22.59 12.76 -19.40
C ARG A 22 23.92 12.58 -18.70
N MET A 23 24.08 11.50 -17.92
CA MET A 23 25.26 11.30 -17.08
C MET A 23 26.37 10.52 -17.78
N LEU A 24 26.01 9.61 -18.68
CA LEU A 24 26.95 8.70 -19.34
C LEU A 24 27.06 8.93 -20.84
N GLY A 25 26.29 9.86 -21.41
CA GLY A 25 26.28 10.13 -22.86
C GLY A 25 25.81 8.95 -23.72
N LEU A 26 25.07 8.00 -23.12
CA LEU A 26 24.63 6.80 -23.83
C LEU A 26 23.42 7.08 -24.72
N HIS A 27 23.38 6.40 -25.86
CA HIS A 27 22.28 6.48 -26.80
C HIS A 27 21.38 5.25 -26.71
N PHE A 28 20.08 5.44 -26.86
CA PHE A 28 19.12 4.35 -26.94
C PHE A 28 18.29 4.46 -28.23
N LYS A 29 17.87 3.30 -28.73
CA LYS A 29 17.00 3.18 -29.91
C LYS A 29 15.69 2.51 -29.52
N THR A 30 14.61 3.03 -30.05
CA THR A 30 13.27 2.42 -29.85
C THR A 30 12.76 1.96 -31.22
N GLN A 31 12.52 0.68 -31.38
CA GLN A 31 11.95 0.08 -32.57
C GLN A 31 10.87 -0.92 -32.20
N ARG A 32 9.64 -0.73 -32.69
CA ARG A 32 8.51 -1.67 -32.55
C ARG A 32 8.30 -2.17 -31.11
N GLY A 33 8.39 -1.26 -30.12
CA GLY A 33 8.21 -1.60 -28.70
C GLY A 33 9.46 -2.19 -28.01
N TYR A 34 10.56 -2.37 -28.72
CA TYR A 34 11.84 -2.74 -28.15
C TYR A 34 12.68 -1.47 -27.88
N ILE A 35 13.24 -1.38 -26.70
CA ILE A 35 14.16 -0.32 -26.31
C ILE A 35 15.53 -0.95 -26.11
N GLY A 36 16.51 -0.52 -26.90
CA GLY A 36 17.89 -0.98 -26.80
C GLY A 36 18.81 0.17 -26.38
N LEU A 37 19.52 0.01 -25.26
CA LEU A 37 20.54 0.93 -24.77
C LEU A 37 21.93 0.47 -25.28
N GLU A 38 22.64 1.32 -25.99
CA GLU A 38 23.98 1.01 -26.49
C GLU A 38 25.03 1.30 -25.42
N TYR A 39 25.79 0.27 -25.03
CA TYR A 39 26.84 0.38 -24.02
C TYR A 39 28.04 -0.50 -24.37
N CYS A 40 29.21 0.13 -24.55
CA CYS A 40 30.49 -0.56 -24.86
C CYS A 40 30.36 -1.54 -26.04
N GLY A 41 29.74 -1.15 -27.14
CA GLY A 41 29.55 -1.98 -28.34
C GLY A 41 28.52 -3.09 -28.21
N ARG A 42 27.75 -3.10 -27.10
CA ARG A 42 26.64 -4.05 -26.85
C ARG A 42 25.32 -3.30 -26.79
N THR A 43 24.26 -3.98 -27.16
CA THR A 43 22.90 -3.47 -26.96
C THR A 43 22.27 -4.17 -25.77
N VAL A 44 21.92 -3.40 -24.74
CA VAL A 44 21.22 -3.87 -23.55
C VAL A 44 19.73 -3.61 -23.71
N GLY A 45 18.92 -4.65 -23.66
CA GLY A 45 17.46 -4.53 -23.77
C GLY A 45 16.85 -3.89 -22.53
N ILE A 46 15.90 -2.98 -22.71
CA ILE A 46 15.09 -2.41 -21.63
C ILE A 46 13.66 -2.91 -21.80
N LYS A 47 13.11 -3.51 -20.76
CA LYS A 47 11.76 -4.08 -20.78
C LYS A 47 10.91 -3.55 -19.62
N ILE A 48 9.69 -3.16 -19.91
CA ILE A 48 8.67 -2.89 -18.91
C ILE A 48 7.94 -4.20 -18.66
N SER A 49 8.03 -4.71 -17.43
CA SER A 49 7.44 -5.97 -17.02
C SER A 49 6.93 -5.84 -15.58
N PRO A 50 5.71 -5.29 -15.40
CA PRO A 50 5.15 -5.15 -14.06
C PRO A 50 4.98 -6.52 -13.41
N ILE A 51 5.25 -6.59 -12.10
CA ILE A 51 4.95 -7.76 -11.31
C ILE A 51 3.44 -7.84 -11.14
N GLY A 52 2.88 -9.02 -11.32
CA GLY A 52 1.47 -9.27 -11.05
C GLY A 52 1.24 -9.77 -9.61
N ILE A 53 -0.04 -9.97 -9.27
CA ILE A 53 -0.45 -10.68 -8.06
C ILE A 53 -0.82 -12.12 -8.39
N HIS A 54 -0.62 -13.03 -7.44
CA HIS A 54 -0.95 -14.44 -7.65
C HIS A 54 -2.41 -14.69 -7.25
N MET A 55 -3.35 -14.49 -8.22
CA MET A 55 -4.80 -14.62 -8.03
C MET A 55 -5.19 -15.94 -7.37
N GLY A 56 -4.66 -17.07 -7.88
CA GLY A 56 -4.98 -18.40 -7.35
C GLY A 56 -4.63 -18.55 -5.86
N ARG A 57 -3.51 -17.97 -5.42
CA ARG A 57 -3.11 -18.00 -4.01
C ARG A 57 -4.02 -17.14 -3.14
N LEU A 58 -4.38 -15.95 -3.61
CA LEU A 58 -5.32 -15.07 -2.90
C LEU A 58 -6.70 -15.71 -2.75
N MET A 59 -7.21 -16.29 -3.82
CA MET A 59 -8.52 -16.97 -3.83
C MET A 59 -8.51 -18.20 -2.93
N ALA A 60 -7.47 -19.03 -2.99
CA ALA A 60 -7.34 -20.19 -2.11
C ALA A 60 -7.29 -19.80 -0.63
N SER A 61 -6.57 -18.73 -0.30
CA SER A 61 -6.48 -18.21 1.07
C SER A 61 -7.82 -17.69 1.59
N LEU A 62 -8.65 -17.05 0.75
CA LEU A 62 -10.02 -16.65 1.10
C LEU A 62 -10.93 -17.83 1.52
N GLU A 63 -10.69 -19.00 0.93
CA GLU A 63 -11.48 -20.20 1.21
C GLU A 63 -11.02 -20.95 2.48
N MET A 64 -9.85 -20.62 3.01
CA MET A 64 -9.29 -21.26 4.21
C MET A 64 -10.18 -21.03 5.43
N PRO A 65 -10.45 -22.08 6.23
CA PRO A 65 -11.26 -21.96 7.44
C PRO A 65 -10.72 -20.94 8.46
N GLU A 66 -9.39 -20.85 8.58
CA GLU A 66 -8.70 -19.91 9.46
C GLU A 66 -8.92 -18.46 9.04
N THR A 67 -8.83 -18.18 7.74
CA THR A 67 -9.09 -16.86 7.16
C THR A 67 -10.54 -16.46 7.39
N ARG A 68 -11.49 -17.36 7.13
CA ARG A 68 -12.91 -17.12 7.39
C ARG A 68 -13.20 -16.84 8.87
N ALA A 69 -12.62 -17.62 9.76
CA ALA A 69 -12.76 -17.41 11.21
C ALA A 69 -12.17 -16.06 11.65
N LYS A 70 -11.06 -15.63 11.03
CA LYS A 70 -10.47 -14.31 11.30
C LYS A 70 -11.36 -13.18 10.78
N ILE A 71 -11.94 -13.33 9.57
CA ILE A 71 -12.88 -12.35 9.01
C ILE A 71 -14.07 -12.16 9.94
N GLU A 72 -14.68 -13.23 10.42
CA GLU A 72 -15.84 -13.13 11.31
C GLU A 72 -15.46 -12.49 12.67
N ARG A 73 -14.28 -12.79 13.20
CA ARG A 73 -13.76 -12.11 14.42
C ARG A 73 -13.60 -10.61 14.20
N LEU A 74 -12.98 -10.21 13.08
CA LEU A 74 -12.79 -8.79 12.76
C LEU A 74 -14.14 -8.08 12.54
N LYS A 75 -15.11 -8.72 11.91
CA LYS A 75 -16.46 -8.16 11.75
C LYS A 75 -17.16 -7.92 13.09
N GLU A 76 -16.99 -8.83 14.06
CA GLU A 76 -17.57 -8.63 15.38
C GLU A 76 -16.81 -7.56 16.17
N GLU A 77 -15.46 -7.53 16.09
CA GLU A 77 -14.61 -6.51 16.72
C GLU A 77 -14.97 -5.09 16.25
N PHE A 78 -15.20 -4.92 14.94
CA PHE A 78 -15.53 -3.62 14.34
C PHE A 78 -17.01 -3.47 14.03
N LYS A 79 -17.88 -4.20 14.72
CA LYS A 79 -19.32 -4.15 14.51
C LYS A 79 -19.89 -2.73 14.64
N GLY A 80 -20.66 -2.32 13.62
CA GLY A 80 -21.24 -0.98 13.56
C GLY A 80 -20.25 0.13 13.26
N LYS A 81 -18.99 -0.19 12.94
CA LYS A 81 -17.96 0.76 12.51
C LYS A 81 -17.71 0.65 11.00
N THR A 82 -17.34 1.76 10.41
CA THR A 82 -16.75 1.79 9.05
C THR A 82 -15.24 1.74 9.19
N VAL A 83 -14.61 0.77 8.56
CA VAL A 83 -13.16 0.56 8.67
C VAL A 83 -12.45 1.08 7.44
N ILE A 84 -11.53 1.99 7.66
CA ILE A 84 -10.48 2.38 6.72
C ILE A 84 -9.23 1.56 7.03
N LEU A 85 -8.66 0.94 6.02
CA LEU A 85 -7.44 0.15 6.14
C LEU A 85 -6.26 0.89 5.53
N GLY A 86 -5.19 1.06 6.31
CA GLY A 86 -3.85 1.36 5.85
C GLY A 86 -2.96 0.14 6.06
N MET A 87 -2.18 -0.21 5.07
CA MET A 87 -1.22 -1.31 5.17
C MET A 87 0.06 -0.87 4.47
N ASP A 88 1.12 -0.69 5.21
CA ASP A 88 2.37 -0.12 4.68
C ASP A 88 3.57 -0.70 5.42
N ASP A 89 4.72 -0.64 4.81
CA ASP A 89 5.97 -0.88 5.50
C ASP A 89 6.38 0.36 6.30
N LEU A 90 7.07 0.17 7.43
CA LEU A 90 7.63 1.28 8.23
C LEU A 90 8.79 1.92 7.47
N ASP A 91 8.48 2.91 6.65
CA ASP A 91 9.41 3.65 5.81
C ASP A 91 8.90 5.09 5.62
N VAL A 92 9.82 6.04 5.49
CA VAL A 92 9.52 7.48 5.30
C VAL A 92 8.71 7.73 4.01
N PHE A 93 8.86 6.88 2.99
CA PHE A 93 8.21 7.05 1.70
C PHE A 93 6.78 6.51 1.65
N GLN A 94 6.35 5.72 2.65
CA GLN A 94 5.02 5.13 2.66
C GLN A 94 3.93 6.10 3.14
N GLY A 95 4.31 7.25 3.70
CA GLY A 95 3.40 8.34 4.02
C GLY A 95 2.38 8.02 5.13
N ILE A 96 2.73 7.15 6.08
CA ILE A 96 1.86 6.78 7.20
C ILE A 96 1.50 8.01 8.04
N GLY A 97 2.49 8.86 8.35
CA GLY A 97 2.26 10.10 9.08
C GLY A 97 1.26 11.02 8.37
N LEU A 98 1.39 11.19 7.05
CA LEU A 98 0.45 11.98 6.24
C LEU A 98 -0.97 11.39 6.26
N LYS A 99 -1.09 10.07 6.22
CA LYS A 99 -2.38 9.36 6.34
C LYS A 99 -3.04 9.64 7.69
N LEU A 100 -2.27 9.56 8.78
CA LEU A 100 -2.76 9.86 10.12
C LEU A 100 -3.20 11.31 10.28
N LEU A 101 -2.44 12.26 9.74
CA LEU A 101 -2.80 13.68 9.72
C LEU A 101 -4.08 13.94 8.91
N ALA A 102 -4.20 13.31 7.75
CA ALA A 102 -5.41 13.40 6.93
C ALA A 102 -6.63 12.82 7.65
N PHE A 103 -6.46 11.69 8.33
CA PHE A 103 -7.51 11.07 9.13
C PHE A 103 -7.92 11.93 10.33
N GLU A 104 -6.96 12.55 11.03
CA GLU A 104 -7.24 13.51 12.09
C GLU A 104 -8.07 14.70 11.56
N GLN A 105 -7.66 15.25 10.43
CA GLN A 105 -8.39 16.36 9.80
C GLN A 105 -9.80 15.96 9.37
N LEU A 106 -9.97 14.73 8.87
CA LEU A 106 -11.28 14.18 8.53
C LEU A 106 -12.22 14.16 9.75
N LEU A 107 -11.74 13.66 10.89
CA LEU A 107 -12.55 13.62 12.12
C LEU A 107 -12.88 15.01 12.65
N ARG A 108 -11.95 15.97 12.53
CA ARG A 108 -12.19 17.38 12.91
C ARG A 108 -13.24 18.04 12.01
N SER A 109 -13.14 17.84 10.71
CA SER A 109 -14.02 18.50 9.73
C SER A 109 -15.41 17.85 9.66
N HIS A 110 -15.52 16.60 10.05
CA HIS A 110 -16.75 15.81 9.93
C HIS A 110 -17.09 15.05 11.22
N PRO A 111 -17.54 15.77 12.28
CA PRO A 111 -17.83 15.16 13.59
C PRO A 111 -18.88 14.04 13.56
N LEU A 112 -19.71 13.96 12.51
CA LEU A 112 -20.69 12.88 12.31
C LEU A 112 -20.06 11.48 12.19
N TRP A 113 -18.77 11.41 11.89
CA TRP A 113 -18.01 10.17 11.80
C TRP A 113 -17.39 9.72 13.14
N LEU A 114 -17.39 10.60 14.15
CA LEU A 114 -16.92 10.22 15.49
C LEU A 114 -17.70 9.04 16.04
N GLY A 115 -17.01 8.09 16.61
CA GLY A 115 -17.60 6.85 17.10
C GLY A 115 -17.97 5.84 16.03
N LYS A 116 -17.89 6.16 14.74
CA LYS A 116 -18.31 5.29 13.63
C LYS A 116 -17.17 4.89 12.69
N LEU A 117 -16.14 5.71 12.58
CA LEU A 117 -15.04 5.50 11.64
C LEU A 117 -13.78 5.06 12.40
N VAL A 118 -13.15 4.00 11.93
CA VAL A 118 -11.91 3.48 12.50
C VAL A 118 -10.86 3.35 11.40
N LEU A 119 -9.68 3.90 11.64
CA LEU A 119 -8.50 3.63 10.82
C LEU A 119 -7.71 2.46 11.45
N VAL A 120 -7.67 1.33 10.76
CA VAL A 120 -6.77 0.22 11.09
C VAL A 120 -5.50 0.41 10.28
N GLN A 121 -4.41 0.76 10.94
CA GLN A 121 -3.09 0.92 10.30
C GLN A 121 -2.22 -0.27 10.64
N ILE A 122 -1.89 -1.07 9.66
CA ILE A 122 -0.89 -2.12 9.75
C ILE A 122 0.43 -1.53 9.26
N ALA A 123 1.43 -1.53 10.12
CA ALA A 123 2.77 -1.02 9.85
C ALA A 123 3.76 -2.18 9.97
N ASN A 124 4.20 -2.72 8.83
CA ASN A 124 5.15 -3.83 8.80
C ASN A 124 6.54 -3.34 9.19
N PRO A 125 7.21 -3.97 10.16
CA PRO A 125 8.56 -3.59 10.52
C PRO A 125 9.53 -3.84 9.35
N THR A 126 10.37 -2.87 9.06
CA THR A 126 11.48 -3.00 8.09
C THR A 126 12.82 -3.06 8.84
N LYS A 127 13.90 -3.49 8.19
CA LYS A 127 15.22 -3.66 8.84
C LYS A 127 16.15 -2.45 8.67
N THR A 128 15.63 -1.28 8.33
CA THR A 128 16.42 -0.08 8.05
C THR A 128 16.71 0.70 9.34
N ARG A 129 17.88 1.39 9.42
CA ARG A 129 18.32 2.13 10.62
C ARG A 129 17.50 3.40 10.93
N GLU A 130 16.81 3.96 9.97
CA GLU A 130 16.05 5.20 10.08
C GLU A 130 14.63 5.02 10.66
N ILE A 131 14.31 3.82 11.13
CA ILE A 131 12.95 3.42 11.53
C ILE A 131 12.51 4.10 12.84
N SER A 132 13.42 4.33 13.78
CA SER A 132 13.03 4.81 15.12
C SER A 132 12.33 6.16 15.08
N GLU A 133 12.80 7.11 14.28
CA GLU A 133 12.19 8.44 14.18
C GLU A 133 10.79 8.38 13.57
N VAL A 134 10.62 7.59 12.50
CA VAL A 134 9.31 7.38 11.84
C VAL A 134 8.34 6.67 12.79
N GLU A 135 8.83 5.69 13.53
CA GLU A 135 8.05 4.93 14.48
C GLU A 135 7.57 5.81 15.64
N ASP A 136 8.45 6.64 16.19
CA ASP A 136 8.14 7.59 17.26
C ASP A 136 7.11 8.63 16.79
N GLU A 137 7.26 9.16 15.57
CA GLU A 137 6.29 10.07 14.97
C GLU A 137 4.91 9.43 14.83
N ILE A 138 4.84 8.20 14.31
CA ILE A 138 3.59 7.46 14.15
C ILE A 138 2.92 7.24 15.51
N HIS A 139 3.70 6.84 16.52
CA HIS A 139 3.19 6.65 17.88
C HIS A 139 2.62 7.91 18.48
N MET A 140 3.34 9.03 18.36
CA MET A 140 2.89 10.32 18.84
C MET A 140 1.58 10.73 18.16
N LEU A 141 1.49 10.58 16.82
CA LEU A 141 0.28 10.91 16.07
C LEU A 141 -0.91 10.03 16.48
N VAL A 142 -0.71 8.72 16.60
CA VAL A 142 -1.76 7.77 17.01
C VAL A 142 -2.25 8.10 18.42
N SER A 143 -1.34 8.34 19.38
CA SER A 143 -1.70 8.73 20.75
C SER A 143 -2.52 10.02 20.76
N ARG A 144 -2.04 11.05 20.08
CA ARG A 144 -2.73 12.33 19.96
C ARG A 144 -4.15 12.21 19.40
N ILE A 145 -4.32 11.43 18.32
CA ILE A 145 -5.64 11.23 17.69
C ILE A 145 -6.58 10.48 18.63
N ASN A 146 -6.08 9.42 19.26
CA ASN A 146 -6.86 8.60 20.17
C ASN A 146 -7.23 9.35 21.46
N GLU A 147 -6.36 10.20 21.98
CA GLU A 147 -6.64 11.09 23.13
C GLU A 147 -7.67 12.18 22.77
N ALA A 148 -7.56 12.77 21.57
CA ALA A 148 -8.43 13.86 21.15
C ALA A 148 -9.86 13.41 20.80
N PHE A 149 -10.02 12.22 20.22
CA PHE A 149 -11.28 11.75 19.62
C PHE A 149 -11.78 10.42 20.14
N GLY A 150 -10.97 9.73 20.94
CA GLY A 150 -11.33 8.43 21.53
C GLY A 150 -12.23 8.55 22.75
N THR A 151 -12.86 7.43 23.10
CA THR A 151 -13.61 7.22 24.34
C THR A 151 -13.24 5.85 24.93
N GLU A 152 -13.82 5.48 26.07
CA GLU A 152 -13.58 4.15 26.69
C GLU A 152 -13.87 2.99 25.71
N ASP A 153 -14.94 3.13 24.91
CA ASP A 153 -15.41 2.09 23.97
C ASP A 153 -15.03 2.36 22.51
N TYR A 154 -14.27 3.42 22.21
CA TYR A 154 -13.96 3.79 20.84
C TYR A 154 -12.53 4.30 20.69
N ARG A 155 -11.77 3.62 19.87
CA ARG A 155 -10.44 4.06 19.43
C ARG A 155 -10.48 4.39 17.94
N PRO A 156 -10.31 5.67 17.57
CA PRO A 156 -10.28 6.09 16.17
C PRO A 156 -9.19 5.42 15.34
N VAL A 157 -8.01 5.21 15.93
CA VAL A 157 -6.88 4.57 15.26
C VAL A 157 -6.44 3.32 16.00
N VAL A 158 -6.44 2.20 15.28
CA VAL A 158 -5.87 0.93 15.73
C VAL A 158 -4.56 0.69 14.97
N LEU A 159 -3.43 0.76 15.66
CA LEU A 159 -2.11 0.55 15.10
C LEU A 159 -1.63 -0.88 15.37
N ILE A 160 -1.29 -1.61 14.29
CA ILE A 160 -0.74 -2.97 14.34
C ILE A 160 0.70 -2.91 13.84
N ARG A 161 1.66 -3.17 14.75
CA ARG A 161 3.09 -3.13 14.47
C ARG A 161 3.68 -4.53 14.40
N SER A 162 3.14 -5.33 13.53
CA SER A 162 3.65 -6.68 13.30
C SER A 162 3.51 -7.04 11.85
N SER A 163 4.42 -7.86 11.38
CA SER A 163 4.26 -8.51 10.09
C SER A 163 3.03 -9.40 10.13
N VAL A 164 2.09 -9.17 9.24
CA VAL A 164 0.87 -9.97 9.12
C VAL A 164 1.05 -11.04 8.05
N SER A 165 0.50 -12.24 8.31
CA SER A 165 0.48 -13.32 7.32
C SER A 165 -0.41 -12.96 6.12
N LEU A 166 -0.29 -13.71 5.02
CA LEU A 166 -1.17 -13.50 3.87
C LEU A 166 -2.64 -13.67 4.23
N ASP A 167 -2.96 -14.66 5.07
CA ASP A 167 -4.32 -14.96 5.49
C ASP A 167 -4.91 -13.82 6.35
N GLU A 168 -4.09 -13.24 7.23
CA GLU A 168 -4.47 -12.07 8.00
C GLU A 168 -4.66 -10.84 7.12
N LYS A 169 -3.75 -10.59 6.16
CA LYS A 169 -3.91 -9.51 5.17
C LYS A 169 -5.25 -9.61 4.46
N ILE A 170 -5.57 -10.79 3.95
CA ILE A 170 -6.81 -11.05 3.22
C ILE A 170 -8.04 -10.83 4.12
N ALA A 171 -7.95 -11.21 5.39
CA ALA A 171 -9.04 -10.97 6.34
C ALA A 171 -9.29 -9.46 6.53
N TYR A 172 -8.23 -8.65 6.69
CA TYR A 172 -8.35 -7.19 6.77
C TYR A 172 -8.88 -6.58 5.46
N TYR A 173 -8.37 -7.02 4.30
CA TYR A 173 -8.87 -6.56 3.01
C TYR A 173 -10.36 -6.84 2.84
N THR A 174 -10.80 -8.04 3.20
CA THR A 174 -12.20 -8.45 3.07
C THR A 174 -13.14 -7.67 3.99
N MET A 175 -12.68 -7.30 5.18
CA MET A 175 -13.48 -6.61 6.18
C MET A 175 -13.56 -5.09 5.92
N ALA A 176 -12.49 -4.46 5.45
CA ALA A 176 -12.40 -3.01 5.31
C ALA A 176 -13.29 -2.47 4.19
N GLN A 177 -14.04 -1.38 4.45
CA GLN A 177 -14.85 -0.68 3.47
C GLN A 177 -14.04 0.27 2.59
N CYS A 178 -12.89 0.75 3.09
CA CYS A 178 -11.99 1.60 2.36
C CYS A 178 -10.54 1.13 2.57
N CYS A 179 -9.74 1.14 1.52
CA CYS A 179 -8.29 0.97 1.64
C CYS A 179 -7.60 2.25 1.16
N VAL A 180 -6.63 2.73 1.95
CA VAL A 180 -5.92 3.99 1.68
C VAL A 180 -4.42 3.74 1.58
N VAL A 181 -3.86 4.04 0.41
CA VAL A 181 -2.43 3.94 0.12
C VAL A 181 -1.87 5.33 -0.17
N THR A 182 -1.04 5.83 0.73
CA THR A 182 -0.55 7.23 0.72
C THR A 182 0.93 7.36 0.44
N ALA A 183 1.55 6.33 -0.12
CA ALA A 183 2.97 6.39 -0.43
C ALA A 183 3.29 7.62 -1.29
N VAL A 184 4.33 8.37 -0.88
CA VAL A 184 4.81 9.56 -1.60
C VAL A 184 5.82 9.17 -2.68
N ARG A 185 6.31 7.94 -2.64
CA ARG A 185 7.17 7.34 -3.64
C ARG A 185 7.11 5.82 -3.55
N ASP A 186 6.66 5.17 -4.62
CA ASP A 186 6.63 3.71 -4.72
C ASP A 186 6.79 3.28 -6.18
N GLY A 187 7.37 2.11 -6.41
CA GLY A 187 7.57 1.56 -7.75
C GLY A 187 6.30 0.97 -8.34
N LEU A 188 5.80 -0.04 -7.68
CA LEU A 188 4.52 -0.69 -8.00
C LEU A 188 3.95 -1.30 -6.73
N ASN A 189 3.01 -0.63 -6.10
CA ASN A 189 2.35 -1.12 -4.90
C ASN A 189 1.32 -2.19 -5.27
N LEU A 190 1.40 -3.35 -4.63
CA LEU A 190 0.48 -4.47 -4.90
C LEU A 190 -0.79 -4.45 -4.04
N ILE A 191 -0.82 -3.67 -2.97
CA ILE A 191 -1.95 -3.59 -2.04
C ILE A 191 -3.26 -3.22 -2.74
N PRO A 192 -3.31 -2.23 -3.66
CA PRO A 192 -4.51 -1.90 -4.40
C PRO A 192 -5.10 -3.08 -5.18
N TYR A 193 -4.24 -3.87 -5.81
CA TYR A 193 -4.65 -5.06 -6.58
C TYR A 193 -5.15 -6.18 -5.65
N GLU A 194 -4.41 -6.48 -4.59
CA GLU A 194 -4.78 -7.50 -3.60
C GLU A 194 -6.13 -7.14 -2.92
N TYR A 195 -6.30 -5.88 -2.51
CA TYR A 195 -7.55 -5.39 -1.93
C TYR A 195 -8.74 -5.54 -2.88
N THR A 196 -8.55 -5.12 -4.14
CA THR A 196 -9.61 -5.19 -5.16
C THR A 196 -10.06 -6.63 -5.38
N VAL A 197 -9.12 -7.58 -5.44
CA VAL A 197 -9.43 -9.01 -5.61
C VAL A 197 -10.15 -9.58 -4.39
N ALA A 198 -9.64 -9.30 -3.20
CA ALA A 198 -10.23 -9.78 -1.94
C ALA A 198 -11.67 -9.25 -1.77
N ARG A 199 -11.92 -7.99 -2.08
CA ARG A 199 -13.25 -7.37 -2.00
C ARG A 199 -14.19 -7.84 -3.09
N GLY A 200 -13.72 -7.99 -4.32
CA GLY A 200 -14.53 -8.47 -5.45
C GLY A 200 -15.05 -9.89 -5.26
N SER A 201 -14.30 -10.71 -4.53
CA SER A 201 -14.70 -12.09 -4.19
C SER A 201 -15.70 -12.17 -3.04
N ALA A 202 -15.68 -11.20 -2.14
CA ALA A 202 -16.57 -11.14 -1.00
C ALA A 202 -17.89 -10.58 -1.41
N LYS A 203 -18.79 -11.10 -2.09
CA LYS A 203 -20.18 -10.65 -2.47
C LYS A 203 -20.77 -9.51 -1.59
N SER A 204 -19.96 -8.59 -1.16
CA SER A 204 -20.24 -7.60 -0.12
C SER A 204 -20.36 -6.20 -0.72
N SER A 205 -20.96 -5.33 0.07
CA SER A 205 -21.22 -3.91 -0.14
C SER A 205 -20.10 -3.15 -0.87
N GLN A 206 -20.44 -2.02 -1.43
CA GLN A 206 -19.52 -1.06 -2.05
C GLN A 206 -18.27 -0.86 -1.20
N SER A 207 -17.13 -0.81 -1.85
CA SER A 207 -15.85 -0.53 -1.23
C SER A 207 -15.13 0.57 -1.99
N MET A 208 -14.25 1.28 -1.31
CA MET A 208 -13.50 2.40 -1.86
C MET A 208 -12.01 2.13 -1.78
N LEU A 209 -11.29 2.55 -2.80
CA LEU A 209 -9.84 2.54 -2.83
C LEU A 209 -9.37 3.98 -3.06
N VAL A 210 -8.56 4.50 -2.13
CA VAL A 210 -7.91 5.81 -2.24
C VAL A 210 -6.42 5.57 -2.41
N ILE A 211 -5.87 6.05 -3.52
CA ILE A 211 -4.47 5.83 -3.89
C ILE A 211 -3.77 7.15 -4.17
N SER A 212 -2.51 7.21 -3.77
CA SER A 212 -1.61 8.31 -4.15
C SER A 212 -1.29 8.24 -5.65
N GLU A 213 -1.14 9.39 -6.28
CA GLU A 213 -0.65 9.49 -7.67
C GLU A 213 0.83 9.09 -7.84
N PHE A 214 1.58 8.98 -6.73
CA PHE A 214 3.01 8.66 -6.73
C PHE A 214 3.32 7.16 -6.67
N ILE A 215 2.30 6.31 -6.79
CA ILE A 215 2.47 4.86 -6.86
C ILE A 215 2.28 4.35 -8.28
N GLY A 216 3.06 3.36 -8.69
CA GLY A 216 3.08 2.89 -10.08
C GLY A 216 1.80 2.19 -10.55
N CYS A 217 0.83 1.95 -9.69
CA CYS A 217 -0.50 1.45 -10.03
C CYS A 217 -1.54 2.56 -10.21
N SER A 218 -1.16 3.83 -9.99
CA SER A 218 -2.00 4.98 -10.33
C SER A 218 -2.03 5.17 -11.85
N PRO A 219 -3.21 5.48 -12.45
CA PRO A 219 -3.33 5.73 -13.87
C PRO A 219 -2.57 6.96 -14.34
#